data_be39eba54d03bd856c33569b7343c0fb
#
_entry.id   be39eba54d03bd856c33569b7343c0fb
#
_cell.length_a   1.000
_cell.length_b   1.000
_cell.length_c   1.000
_cell.angle_alpha   90.00
_cell.angle_beta   90.00
_cell.angle_gamma   90.00
#
_symmetry.space_group_name_H-M   'P 1'
#
loop_
_entity.id
_entity.type
_entity.pdbx_description
1 polymer ?
#
loop_
_entity_poly.entity_id
_entity_poly.type
_entity_poly.pdbx_seq_one_letter_code
_entity_poly.pdbx_strand_id
1 'polypeptide(L)'
;MQRTTILTNIYNEEYLLPCWLEYHKCVFDHGIVIDWDSTDRSIEIIKKICPHWEIRRTTNLVNNKPFFETYAADKEIMEIEKTVPGYKIFLNVTEWLITTKPLKQILNFDATNKCYPLHVMTPINNLEGYTPPDAKHFISCFRGKLIPVINKRFFRFIFNRACGEYKAGRHFTNVDSDLDSIDWKNYKPVYNGMYIVWCGFFPNTDEMWNRKLTVKNHMSKEVELSRGTCFQHFWDLGEMKKDYYSLSRNLPLNSIELGKSIDFSVSVIP
;
A
#
# COMPACT_ATOMS: atom_id res chain seq x y z
N MET A 1 3.73 13.11 22.62
CA MET A 1 4.59 12.03 22.06
C MET A 1 4.32 11.99 20.57
N GLN A 2 5.35 12.14 19.74
CA GLN A 2 5.18 12.10 18.28
C GLN A 2 4.92 10.66 17.86
N ARG A 3 3.85 10.44 17.11
CA ARG A 3 3.29 9.13 16.78
C ARG A 3 3.40 8.85 15.29
N THR A 4 3.55 7.58 14.94
CA THR A 4 3.42 7.10 13.56
C THR A 4 2.10 6.35 13.40
N THR A 5 1.33 6.69 12.38
CA THR A 5 0.01 6.10 12.13
C THR A 5 -0.09 5.61 10.68
N ILE A 6 -0.53 4.37 10.52
CA ILE A 6 -0.91 3.83 9.21
C ILE A 6 -2.43 3.89 9.05
N LEU A 7 -2.88 4.33 7.89
CA LEU A 7 -4.28 4.25 7.48
C LEU A 7 -4.41 3.23 6.36
N THR A 8 -5.52 2.50 6.34
CA THR A 8 -5.87 1.60 5.24
C THR A 8 -7.37 1.53 5.06
N ASN A 9 -7.84 1.18 3.87
CA ASN A 9 -9.20 0.78 3.63
C ASN A 9 -9.27 -0.72 3.31
N ILE A 10 -10.35 -1.36 3.71
CA ILE A 10 -10.56 -2.79 3.48
C ILE A 10 -11.96 -3.06 2.94
N TYR A 11 -12.04 -4.10 2.12
CA TYR A 11 -13.25 -4.81 1.77
C TYR A 11 -12.90 -6.26 1.45
N ASN A 12 -13.30 -7.19 2.35
CA ASN A 12 -13.05 -8.62 2.21
C ASN A 12 -11.57 -8.94 1.95
N GLU A 13 -10.72 -8.61 2.93
CA GLU A 13 -9.27 -8.73 2.85
C GLU A 13 -8.70 -9.88 3.70
N GLU A 14 -9.54 -10.82 4.17
CA GLU A 14 -9.12 -11.88 5.09
C GLU A 14 -7.90 -12.68 4.62
N TYR A 15 -7.62 -12.68 3.32
CA TYR A 15 -6.50 -13.42 2.73
C TYR A 15 -5.13 -12.76 3.01
N LEU A 16 -4.99 -11.46 2.76
CA LEU A 16 -3.71 -10.75 2.93
C LEU A 16 -3.56 -10.09 4.31
N LEU A 17 -4.68 -9.72 4.90
CA LEU A 17 -4.77 -8.89 6.08
C LEU A 17 -4.01 -9.46 7.30
N PRO A 18 -4.02 -10.76 7.59
CA PRO A 18 -3.26 -11.30 8.73
C PRO A 18 -1.77 -10.98 8.65
N CYS A 19 -1.12 -11.29 7.55
CA CYS A 19 0.30 -11.02 7.36
C CYS A 19 0.61 -9.52 7.36
N TRP A 20 -0.26 -8.73 6.71
CA TRP A 20 -0.12 -7.28 6.63
C TRP A 20 -0.18 -6.61 8.01
N LEU A 21 -1.14 -7.03 8.85
CA LEU A 21 -1.28 -6.53 10.22
C LEU A 21 -0.13 -6.96 11.12
N GLU A 22 0.26 -8.23 11.07
CA GLU A 22 1.38 -8.76 11.87
C GLU A 22 2.68 -7.99 11.61
N TYR A 23 2.91 -7.59 10.38
CA TYR A 23 4.06 -6.77 10.03
C TYR A 23 3.91 -5.31 10.48
N HIS A 24 2.82 -4.65 10.06
CA HIS A 24 2.70 -3.20 10.25
C HIS A 24 2.46 -2.80 11.71
N LYS A 25 1.92 -3.69 12.57
CA LYS A 25 1.83 -3.41 14.00
C LYS A 25 3.20 -3.26 14.69
N CYS A 26 4.27 -3.80 14.07
CA CYS A 26 5.64 -3.63 14.55
C CYS A 26 6.30 -2.37 13.98
N VAL A 27 5.79 -1.82 12.89
CA VAL A 27 6.34 -0.64 12.20
C VAL A 27 5.70 0.66 12.71
N PHE A 28 4.39 0.63 13.00
CA PHE A 28 3.60 1.81 13.37
C PHE A 28 3.09 1.73 14.81
N ASP A 29 3.03 2.89 15.46
CA ASP A 29 2.48 3.01 16.82
C ASP A 29 0.95 2.82 16.83
N HIS A 30 0.27 3.06 15.70
CA HIS A 30 -1.19 2.98 15.57
C HIS A 30 -1.65 2.71 14.14
N GLY A 31 -2.87 2.16 14.02
CA GLY A 31 -3.56 1.99 12.75
C GLY A 31 -4.99 2.48 12.79
N ILE A 32 -5.47 2.99 11.65
CA ILE A 32 -6.86 3.33 11.41
C ILE A 32 -7.30 2.56 10.16
N VAL A 33 -8.30 1.70 10.33
CA VAL A 33 -8.84 0.87 9.27
C VAL A 33 -10.22 1.37 8.89
N ILE A 34 -10.42 1.71 7.63
CA ILE A 34 -11.71 2.13 7.08
C ILE A 34 -12.35 0.91 6.42
N ASP A 35 -13.41 0.41 7.02
CA ASP A 35 -14.14 -0.77 6.56
C ASP A 35 -15.28 -0.39 5.60
N TRP A 36 -15.31 -1.04 4.45
CA TRP A 36 -16.32 -0.87 3.40
C TRP A 36 -17.41 -1.96 3.49
N ASP A 37 -17.87 -2.29 4.71
CA ASP A 37 -18.83 -3.35 5.03
C ASP A 37 -18.31 -4.74 4.60
N SER A 38 -17.11 -5.10 5.06
CA SER A 38 -16.58 -6.46 4.88
C SER A 38 -17.52 -7.51 5.46
N THR A 39 -17.73 -8.58 4.72
CA THR A 39 -18.62 -9.70 5.07
C THR A 39 -17.87 -10.98 5.42
N ASP A 40 -16.54 -10.97 5.22
CA ASP A 40 -15.61 -12.02 5.60
C ASP A 40 -15.08 -11.84 7.04
N ARG A 41 -14.01 -12.52 7.41
CA ARG A 41 -13.42 -12.43 8.74
C ARG A 41 -12.47 -11.23 8.95
N SER A 42 -12.40 -10.27 8.02
CA SER A 42 -11.47 -9.14 8.12
C SER A 42 -11.56 -8.40 9.44
N ILE A 43 -12.77 -8.08 9.91
CA ILE A 43 -12.98 -7.35 11.17
C ILE A 43 -12.55 -8.18 12.40
N GLU A 44 -12.84 -9.47 12.41
CA GLU A 44 -12.40 -10.39 13.46
C GLU A 44 -10.87 -10.44 13.53
N ILE A 45 -10.21 -10.56 12.39
CA ILE A 45 -8.76 -10.60 12.24
C ILE A 45 -8.11 -9.34 12.81
N ILE A 46 -8.64 -8.14 12.48
CA ILE A 46 -8.10 -6.89 13.01
C ILE A 46 -8.22 -6.84 14.54
N LYS A 47 -9.38 -7.15 15.08
CA LYS A 47 -9.62 -7.16 16.53
C LYS A 47 -8.71 -8.13 17.26
N LYS A 48 -8.35 -9.25 16.63
CA LYS A 48 -7.45 -10.26 17.20
C LYS A 48 -5.98 -9.83 17.16
N ILE A 49 -5.50 -9.30 16.03
CA ILE A 49 -4.08 -9.01 15.79
C ILE A 49 -3.69 -7.62 16.29
N CYS A 50 -4.56 -6.64 16.09
CA CYS A 50 -4.34 -5.23 16.42
C CYS A 50 -5.52 -4.67 17.23
N PRO A 51 -5.80 -5.18 18.46
CA PRO A 51 -7.00 -4.79 19.24
C PRO A 51 -7.03 -3.30 19.62
N HIS A 52 -5.90 -2.61 19.55
CA HIS A 52 -5.77 -1.18 19.85
C HIS A 52 -5.89 -0.29 18.60
N TRP A 53 -6.01 -0.87 17.40
CA TRP A 53 -6.24 -0.10 16.18
C TRP A 53 -7.71 0.31 16.07
N GLU A 54 -7.93 1.48 15.49
CA GLU A 54 -9.25 2.01 15.26
C GLU A 54 -9.87 1.41 14.01
N ILE A 55 -11.13 0.97 14.10
CA ILE A 55 -11.93 0.52 12.96
C ILE A 55 -13.04 1.54 12.75
N ARG A 56 -13.13 2.11 11.56
CA ARG A 56 -14.19 3.04 11.14
C ARG A 56 -14.97 2.43 9.99
N ARG A 57 -16.27 2.58 9.99
CA ARG A 57 -17.05 2.33 8.78
C ARG A 57 -16.88 3.51 7.82
N THR A 58 -16.77 3.24 6.50
CA THR A 58 -16.73 4.31 5.50
C THR A 58 -17.97 5.21 5.57
N THR A 59 -17.78 6.48 5.29
CA THR A 59 -18.85 7.48 5.15
C THR A 59 -19.37 7.62 3.72
N ASN A 60 -18.71 6.97 2.75
CA ASN A 60 -19.12 6.99 1.35
C ASN A 60 -20.24 5.98 1.10
N LEU A 61 -21.47 6.44 1.24
CA LEU A 61 -22.67 5.61 1.13
C LEU A 61 -23.55 6.08 -0.02
N VAL A 62 -24.05 5.12 -0.80
CA VAL A 62 -25.16 5.31 -1.76
C VAL A 62 -26.28 4.37 -1.34
N ASN A 63 -27.47 4.91 -1.07
CA ASN A 63 -28.63 4.15 -0.54
C ASN A 63 -28.26 3.33 0.71
N ASN A 64 -27.51 3.93 1.65
CA ASN A 64 -27.02 3.33 2.89
C ASN A 64 -26.05 2.14 2.70
N LYS A 65 -25.56 1.90 1.49
CA LYS A 65 -24.53 0.88 1.20
C LYS A 65 -23.23 1.55 0.81
N PRO A 66 -22.10 1.03 1.27
CA PRO A 66 -20.80 1.51 0.83
C PRO A 66 -20.66 1.45 -0.68
N PHE A 67 -20.15 2.54 -1.23
CA PHE A 67 -19.95 2.68 -2.65
C PHE A 67 -18.57 3.28 -2.89
N PHE A 68 -17.67 2.48 -3.45
CA PHE A 68 -16.32 2.92 -3.72
C PHE A 68 -16.30 3.81 -4.98
N GLU A 69 -15.80 4.99 -4.78
CA GLU A 69 -15.47 5.94 -5.80
C GLU A 69 -14.13 6.60 -5.40
N THR A 70 -13.15 6.54 -6.30
CA THR A 70 -11.75 6.88 -5.97
C THR A 70 -11.61 8.25 -5.33
N TYR A 71 -12.24 9.28 -5.89
CA TYR A 71 -12.13 10.66 -5.34
C TYR A 71 -12.82 10.82 -3.99
N ALA A 72 -13.98 10.17 -3.81
CA ALA A 72 -14.69 10.22 -2.53
C ALA A 72 -13.92 9.48 -1.45
N ALA A 73 -13.32 8.34 -1.77
CA ALA A 73 -12.45 7.60 -0.87
C ALA A 73 -11.20 8.42 -0.49
N ASP A 74 -10.54 9.06 -1.46
CA ASP A 74 -9.38 9.90 -1.20
C ASP A 74 -9.75 11.11 -0.31
N LYS A 75 -10.93 11.72 -0.53
CA LYS A 75 -11.43 12.81 0.29
C LYS A 75 -11.70 12.37 1.74
N GLU A 76 -12.36 11.22 1.93
CA GLU A 76 -12.60 10.64 3.25
C GLU A 76 -11.28 10.43 4.01
N ILE A 77 -10.28 9.86 3.34
CA ILE A 77 -8.96 9.64 3.91
C ILE A 77 -8.33 10.96 4.34
N MET A 78 -8.34 11.99 3.49
CA MET A 78 -7.79 13.30 3.83
C MET A 78 -8.49 13.95 5.03
N GLU A 79 -9.81 13.80 5.17
CA GLU A 79 -10.52 14.31 6.35
C GLU A 79 -10.10 13.57 7.63
N ILE A 80 -9.87 12.26 7.54
CA ILE A 80 -9.34 11.49 8.67
C ILE A 80 -7.91 11.93 9.00
N GLU A 81 -7.04 12.09 8.00
CA GLU A 81 -5.65 12.51 8.18
C GLU A 81 -5.52 13.83 8.91
N LYS A 82 -6.43 14.79 8.70
CA LYS A 82 -6.46 16.09 9.40
C LYS A 82 -6.61 15.94 10.90
N THR A 83 -7.20 14.84 11.36
CA THR A 83 -7.41 14.55 12.78
C THR A 83 -6.28 13.74 13.41
N VAL A 84 -5.34 13.23 12.60
CA VAL A 84 -4.27 12.33 13.04
C VAL A 84 -2.98 13.13 13.28
N PRO A 85 -2.48 13.20 14.51
CA PRO A 85 -1.23 13.88 14.82
C PRO A 85 -0.01 13.04 14.41
N GLY A 86 1.10 13.71 14.18
CA GLY A 86 2.39 13.08 13.86
C GLY A 86 2.49 12.58 12.43
N TYR A 87 3.40 11.64 12.21
CA TYR A 87 3.60 11.05 10.90
C TYR A 87 2.52 10.05 10.56
N LYS A 88 2.04 10.12 9.33
CA LYS A 88 1.00 9.24 8.80
C LYS A 88 1.26 8.84 7.36
N ILE A 89 0.73 7.68 6.99
CA ILE A 89 0.74 7.15 5.63
C ILE A 89 -0.54 6.36 5.39
N PHE A 90 -1.09 6.47 4.20
CA PHE A 90 -2.14 5.57 3.75
C PHE A 90 -1.55 4.50 2.82
N LEU A 91 -1.81 3.23 3.13
CA LEU A 91 -1.42 2.07 2.32
C LEU A 91 -2.61 1.15 2.10
N ASN A 92 -2.74 0.61 0.89
CA ASN A 92 -3.65 -0.52 0.66
C ASN A 92 -3.08 -1.80 1.31
N VAL A 93 -3.91 -2.79 1.59
CA VAL A 93 -3.45 -4.09 2.14
C VAL A 93 -2.46 -4.82 1.21
N THR A 94 -2.41 -4.43 -0.07
CA THR A 94 -1.39 -4.90 -1.02
C THR A 94 -0.08 -4.13 -0.98
N GLU A 95 0.04 -3.10 -0.15
CA GLU A 95 1.21 -2.24 -0.07
C GLU A 95 1.91 -2.39 1.27
N TRP A 96 3.21 -2.58 1.23
CA TRP A 96 4.03 -2.84 2.42
C TRP A 96 5.11 -1.78 2.54
N LEU A 97 5.13 -1.04 3.63
CA LEU A 97 6.25 -0.14 3.93
C LEU A 97 7.41 -0.95 4.48
N ILE A 98 8.43 -1.12 3.69
CA ILE A 98 9.66 -1.77 4.13
C ILE A 98 10.65 -0.72 4.62
N THR A 99 11.25 -0.97 5.79
CA THR A 99 12.21 -0.06 6.41
C THR A 99 13.48 -0.81 6.78
N THR A 100 14.63 -0.18 6.59
CA THR A 100 15.94 -0.73 6.97
C THR A 100 16.30 -0.44 8.43
N LYS A 101 15.55 0.44 9.09
CA LYS A 101 15.67 0.84 10.49
C LYS A 101 14.29 1.18 11.04
N PRO A 102 14.10 1.18 12.36
CA PRO A 102 12.86 1.66 12.97
C PRO A 102 12.48 3.06 12.46
N LEU A 103 11.21 3.30 12.17
CA LEU A 103 10.74 4.60 11.65
C LEU A 103 11.20 5.78 12.52
N LYS A 104 11.25 5.59 13.84
CA LYS A 104 11.70 6.61 14.80
C LYS A 104 13.17 7.03 14.63
N GLN A 105 13.97 6.22 13.94
CA GLN A 105 15.36 6.55 13.61
C GLN A 105 15.51 7.18 12.22
N ILE A 106 14.49 7.07 11.37
CA ILE A 106 14.49 7.58 10.01
C ILE A 106 13.79 8.94 9.92
N LEU A 107 12.65 9.07 10.62
CA LEU A 107 11.81 10.25 10.54
C LEU A 107 12.33 11.36 11.46
N ASN A 108 12.40 12.57 10.94
CA ASN A 108 12.75 13.75 11.74
C ASN A 108 11.50 14.30 12.44
N PHE A 109 11.33 13.95 13.70
CA PHE A 109 10.17 14.34 14.49
C PHE A 109 10.20 15.80 14.98
N ASP A 110 11.34 16.47 14.93
CA ASP A 110 11.46 17.88 15.31
C ASP A 110 11.05 18.82 14.16
N ALA A 111 11.00 18.30 12.95
CA ALA A 111 10.60 19.07 11.78
C ALA A 111 9.08 19.06 11.60
N THR A 112 8.53 20.19 11.15
CA THR A 112 7.13 20.35 10.75
C THR A 112 6.98 20.27 9.24
N ASN A 113 5.79 19.90 8.77
CA ASN A 113 5.44 19.83 7.35
C ASN A 113 6.38 19.01 6.47
N LYS A 114 7.01 17.98 7.05
CA LYS A 114 7.84 17.04 6.29
C LYS A 114 7.00 16.06 5.51
N CYS A 115 7.51 15.71 4.33
CA CYS A 115 6.94 14.72 3.46
C CYS A 115 8.09 13.90 2.85
N TYR A 116 8.00 12.58 2.96
CA TYR A 116 8.98 11.64 2.43
C TYR A 116 8.32 10.85 1.30
N PRO A 117 8.69 11.10 0.04
CA PRO A 117 8.19 10.30 -1.08
C PRO A 117 8.81 8.91 -1.04
N LEU A 118 7.98 7.90 -1.15
CA LEU A 118 8.37 6.50 -1.11
C LEU A 118 8.14 5.85 -2.47
N HIS A 119 9.19 5.28 -3.01
CA HIS A 119 9.09 4.58 -4.28
C HIS A 119 8.34 3.25 -4.12
N VAL A 120 7.52 2.92 -5.11
CA VAL A 120 6.80 1.65 -5.14
C VAL A 120 7.56 0.66 -6.02
N MET A 121 7.79 -0.52 -5.48
CA MET A 121 8.44 -1.64 -6.16
C MET A 121 7.47 -2.83 -6.23
N THR A 122 7.46 -3.54 -7.34
CA THR A 122 6.65 -4.75 -7.50
C THR A 122 7.54 -5.98 -7.37
N PRO A 123 7.23 -6.91 -6.45
CA PRO A 123 7.92 -8.18 -6.39
C PRO A 123 7.53 -9.02 -7.61
N ILE A 124 8.53 -9.54 -8.29
CA ILE A 124 8.34 -10.56 -9.32
C ILE A 124 8.87 -11.85 -8.77
N ASN A 125 7.95 -12.71 -8.43
CA ASN A 125 8.26 -14.02 -7.92
C ASN A 125 7.57 -15.08 -8.79
N ASN A 126 8.35 -16.02 -9.28
CA ASN A 126 7.86 -17.14 -10.09
C ASN A 126 7.30 -18.30 -9.22
N LEU A 127 7.11 -18.09 -7.92
CA LEU A 127 6.53 -19.09 -7.02
C LEU A 127 5.01 -19.14 -7.22
N GLU A 128 4.59 -19.79 -8.29
CA GLU A 128 3.17 -20.03 -8.55
C GLU A 128 2.60 -21.02 -7.50
N GLY A 129 1.42 -20.68 -6.97
CA GLY A 129 0.71 -21.51 -6.00
C GLY A 129 1.27 -21.47 -4.56
N TYR A 130 2.35 -20.74 -4.28
CA TYR A 130 2.89 -20.65 -2.93
C TYR A 130 2.22 -19.54 -2.12
N THR A 131 1.59 -19.90 -1.02
CA THR A 131 1.06 -18.97 -0.02
C THR A 131 2.01 -18.91 1.17
N PRO A 132 2.61 -17.75 1.47
CA PRO A 132 3.45 -17.61 2.66
C PRO A 132 2.64 -17.82 3.95
N PRO A 133 3.13 -18.63 4.90
CA PRO A 133 2.37 -18.99 6.11
C PRO A 133 2.26 -17.85 7.12
N ASP A 134 3.15 -16.90 7.10
CA ASP A 134 3.20 -15.76 8.04
C ASP A 134 3.88 -14.54 7.42
N ALA A 135 3.88 -13.42 8.15
CA ALA A 135 4.45 -12.15 7.70
C ALA A 135 5.96 -12.24 7.41
N LYS A 136 6.72 -13.00 8.17
CA LYS A 136 8.16 -13.17 7.97
C LYS A 136 8.45 -13.91 6.66
N HIS A 137 7.74 -14.99 6.40
CA HIS A 137 7.85 -15.73 5.14
C HIS A 137 7.34 -14.88 3.98
N PHE A 138 6.26 -14.13 4.16
CA PHE A 138 5.75 -13.21 3.15
C PHE A 138 6.82 -12.21 2.71
N ILE A 139 7.47 -11.53 3.67
CA ILE A 139 8.54 -10.56 3.40
C ILE A 139 9.78 -11.25 2.83
N SER A 140 10.11 -12.46 3.28
CA SER A 140 11.26 -13.20 2.75
C SER A 140 11.11 -13.54 1.27
N CYS A 141 9.90 -13.64 0.75
CA CYS A 141 9.61 -13.80 -0.67
C CYS A 141 9.95 -12.54 -1.49
N PHE A 142 10.09 -11.38 -0.85
CA PHE A 142 10.56 -10.16 -1.52
C PHE A 142 12.06 -10.18 -1.83
N ARG A 143 12.80 -11.20 -1.43
CA ARG A 143 14.22 -11.41 -1.74
C ARG A 143 14.46 -11.76 -3.22
N GLY A 144 13.50 -11.59 -4.07
CA GLY A 144 13.62 -11.71 -5.51
C GLY A 144 14.04 -10.40 -6.18
N LYS A 145 13.95 -10.37 -7.50
CA LYS A 145 14.10 -9.14 -8.26
C LYS A 145 12.89 -8.26 -7.98
N LEU A 146 13.13 -7.07 -7.45
CA LEU A 146 12.11 -6.03 -7.39
C LEU A 146 12.24 -5.13 -8.61
N ILE A 147 11.13 -4.88 -9.27
CA ILE A 147 11.07 -3.94 -10.38
C ILE A 147 10.61 -2.60 -9.81
N PRO A 148 11.43 -1.55 -9.97
CA PRO A 148 10.94 -0.22 -9.73
C PRO A 148 9.84 0.09 -10.74
N VAL A 149 8.69 0.49 -10.26
CA VAL A 149 7.63 1.00 -11.14
C VAL A 149 8.06 2.41 -11.55
N ILE A 150 8.67 2.52 -12.73
CA ILE A 150 9.18 3.78 -13.26
C ILE A 150 8.00 4.61 -13.79
N ASN A 151 7.14 5.05 -12.91
CA ASN A 151 6.07 5.96 -13.27
C ASN A 151 5.84 6.92 -12.10
N LYS A 152 5.90 8.23 -12.36
CA LYS A 152 5.59 9.29 -11.38
C LYS A 152 4.27 9.08 -10.62
N ARG A 153 3.39 8.20 -11.11
CA ARG A 153 2.09 7.89 -10.51
C ARG A 153 2.12 6.90 -9.34
N PHE A 154 3.26 6.26 -9.05
CA PHE A 154 3.34 5.15 -8.09
C PHE A 154 4.10 5.49 -6.82
N PHE A 155 4.05 6.75 -6.36
CA PHE A 155 4.61 7.13 -5.08
C PHE A 155 3.57 7.05 -3.98
N ARG A 156 4.03 6.66 -2.79
CA ARG A 156 3.35 6.86 -1.53
C ARG A 156 4.14 7.86 -0.70
N PHE A 157 3.49 8.47 0.27
CA PHE A 157 4.11 9.51 1.07
C PHE A 157 3.88 9.24 2.54
N ILE A 158 4.96 9.27 3.34
CA ILE A 158 4.86 9.40 4.78
C ILE A 158 5.10 10.86 5.15
N PHE A 159 4.19 11.46 5.90
CA PHE A 159 4.22 12.90 6.15
C PHE A 159 3.63 13.25 7.52
N ASN A 160 3.98 14.45 8.04
CA ASN A 160 3.43 15.03 9.27
C ASN A 160 2.63 16.31 9.05
N ARG A 161 2.17 16.54 7.82
CA ARG A 161 1.22 17.62 7.44
C ARG A 161 -0.19 17.32 7.92
N ALA A 162 -1.10 18.27 7.73
CA ALA A 162 -2.51 18.06 8.03
C ALA A 162 -3.09 16.90 7.23
N CYS A 163 -2.92 16.87 5.90
CA CYS A 163 -3.34 15.79 5.02
C CYS A 163 -2.46 15.67 3.78
N GLY A 164 -2.67 14.62 2.98
CA GLY A 164 -1.85 14.30 1.82
C GLY A 164 -2.11 15.13 0.57
N GLU A 165 -3.25 15.83 0.45
CA GLU A 165 -3.67 16.57 -0.76
C GLU A 165 -3.56 15.73 -2.05
N TYR A 166 -4.13 14.53 -2.04
CA TYR A 166 -3.96 13.53 -3.08
C TYR A 166 -4.62 13.88 -4.41
N LYS A 167 -3.97 13.44 -5.49
CA LYS A 167 -4.64 13.15 -6.76
C LYS A 167 -5.25 11.75 -6.70
N ALA A 168 -6.11 11.43 -7.67
CA ALA A 168 -6.80 10.16 -7.73
C ALA A 168 -5.88 8.96 -7.46
N GLY A 169 -6.28 8.11 -6.52
CA GLY A 169 -5.55 6.92 -6.10
C GLY A 169 -4.36 7.21 -5.18
N ARG A 170 -4.26 8.41 -4.61
CA ARG A 170 -3.25 8.80 -3.62
C ARG A 170 -1.79 8.70 -4.09
N HIS A 171 -1.58 8.81 -5.41
CA HIS A 171 -0.25 8.70 -5.99
C HIS A 171 0.56 9.99 -5.96
N PHE A 172 -0.08 11.13 -5.73
CA PHE A 172 0.54 12.44 -5.69
C PHE A 172 -0.09 13.29 -4.60
N THR A 173 0.76 14.08 -3.93
CA THR A 173 0.31 15.29 -3.27
C THR A 173 0.57 16.47 -4.21
N ASN A 174 -0.31 17.47 -4.24
CA ASN A 174 -0.09 18.70 -5.02
C ASN A 174 1.02 19.59 -4.45
N VAL A 175 1.62 19.19 -3.35
CA VAL A 175 2.46 20.03 -2.47
C VAL A 175 3.95 19.93 -2.79
N ASP A 176 4.39 18.95 -3.57
CA ASP A 176 5.81 18.75 -3.82
C ASP A 176 6.24 19.22 -5.21
N SER A 177 6.57 20.49 -5.31
CA SER A 177 7.45 21.03 -6.35
C SER A 177 8.80 20.29 -6.40
N ASP A 178 9.20 19.67 -5.29
CA ASP A 178 10.45 18.90 -5.21
C ASP A 178 10.42 17.61 -6.01
N LEU A 179 9.26 17.03 -6.28
CA LEU A 179 9.14 15.84 -7.13
C LEU A 179 9.52 16.12 -8.59
N ASP A 180 9.35 17.34 -9.08
CA ASP A 180 9.75 17.72 -10.42
C ASP A 180 11.26 17.89 -10.54
N SER A 181 11.97 18.10 -9.43
CA SER A 181 13.43 18.21 -9.33
C SER A 181 14.11 16.83 -9.21
N ILE A 182 13.38 15.74 -9.00
CA ILE A 182 13.98 14.41 -8.87
C ILE A 182 14.51 13.95 -10.21
N ASP A 183 15.81 13.69 -10.27
CA ASP A 183 16.42 12.99 -11.40
C ASP A 183 16.01 11.51 -11.39
N TRP A 184 14.93 11.22 -12.11
CA TRP A 184 14.34 9.88 -12.20
C TRP A 184 15.27 8.84 -12.80
N LYS A 185 16.28 9.25 -13.58
CA LYS A 185 17.26 8.34 -14.18
C LYS A 185 18.28 7.82 -13.16
N ASN A 186 18.58 8.66 -12.15
CA ASN A 186 19.52 8.35 -11.08
C ASN A 186 18.84 8.13 -9.72
N TYR A 187 17.50 8.12 -9.69
CA TYR A 187 16.74 7.95 -8.46
C TYR A 187 17.02 6.57 -7.84
N LYS A 188 17.49 6.60 -6.60
CA LYS A 188 17.63 5.36 -5.81
C LYS A 188 16.29 4.96 -5.25
N PRO A 189 15.79 3.74 -5.52
CA PRO A 189 14.45 3.32 -5.10
C PRO A 189 14.27 3.22 -3.59
N VAL A 190 15.36 3.23 -2.83
CA VAL A 190 15.34 3.24 -1.36
C VAL A 190 15.65 4.66 -0.88
N TYR A 191 14.62 5.38 -0.44
CA TYR A 191 14.76 6.73 0.09
C TYR A 191 14.92 6.69 1.61
N ASN A 192 16.08 7.11 2.11
CA ASN A 192 16.41 7.09 3.55
C ASN A 192 16.18 5.73 4.23
N GLY A 193 16.31 4.63 3.50
CA GLY A 193 16.07 3.30 4.04
C GLY A 193 14.58 2.89 4.07
N MET A 194 13.72 3.60 3.32
CA MET A 194 12.29 3.29 3.20
C MET A 194 11.88 3.09 1.75
N TYR A 195 10.97 2.16 1.49
CA TYR A 195 10.33 1.95 0.20
C TYR A 195 9.03 1.18 0.36
N ILE A 196 8.19 1.18 -0.67
CA ILE A 196 6.94 0.42 -0.71
C ILE A 196 7.09 -0.80 -1.60
N VAL A 197 6.65 -1.95 -1.14
CA VAL A 197 6.45 -3.15 -1.97
C VAL A 197 4.96 -3.27 -2.27
N TRP A 198 4.61 -3.26 -3.55
CA TRP A 198 3.23 -3.47 -4.00
C TRP A 198 3.00 -4.91 -4.42
N CYS A 199 2.23 -5.62 -3.64
CA CYS A 199 1.87 -7.02 -3.83
C CYS A 199 0.55 -7.19 -4.61
N GLY A 200 0.30 -6.33 -5.61
CA GLY A 200 -0.95 -6.36 -6.37
C GLY A 200 -1.26 -7.69 -7.06
N PHE A 201 -0.22 -8.51 -7.32
CA PHE A 201 -0.33 -9.82 -7.95
C PHE A 201 0.41 -10.92 -7.17
N PHE A 202 0.85 -10.61 -5.95
CA PHE A 202 1.59 -11.53 -5.10
C PHE A 202 0.86 -11.76 -3.77
N PRO A 203 0.76 -13.00 -3.27
CA PRO A 203 1.24 -14.25 -3.87
C PRO A 203 0.50 -14.61 -5.16
N ASN A 204 1.16 -15.32 -6.09
CA ASN A 204 0.54 -15.78 -7.34
C ASN A 204 -0.30 -17.04 -7.08
N THR A 205 -1.46 -16.86 -6.46
CA THR A 205 -2.40 -17.92 -6.07
C THR A 205 -3.81 -17.61 -6.58
N ASP A 206 -4.64 -18.60 -6.65
CA ASP A 206 -6.04 -18.43 -7.09
C ASP A 206 -6.82 -17.52 -6.12
N GLU A 207 -6.52 -17.58 -4.82
CA GLU A 207 -7.12 -16.71 -3.81
C GLU A 207 -6.79 -15.23 -4.08
N MET A 208 -5.53 -14.94 -4.43
CA MET A 208 -5.13 -13.58 -4.78
C MET A 208 -5.81 -13.08 -6.05
N TRP A 209 -5.94 -13.94 -7.05
CA TRP A 209 -6.66 -13.58 -8.28
C TRP A 209 -8.15 -13.36 -8.02
N ASN A 210 -8.78 -14.22 -7.25
CA ASN A 210 -10.19 -14.08 -6.86
C ASN A 210 -10.41 -12.78 -6.06
N ARG A 211 -9.53 -12.48 -5.10
CA ARG A 211 -9.56 -11.22 -4.35
C ARG A 211 -9.60 -10.01 -5.30
N LYS A 212 -8.74 -9.98 -6.30
CA LYS A 212 -8.72 -8.86 -7.28
C LYS A 212 -10.02 -8.74 -8.08
N LEU A 213 -10.62 -9.86 -8.44
CA LEU A 213 -11.87 -9.87 -9.20
C LEU A 213 -13.06 -9.37 -8.36
N THR A 214 -13.03 -9.49 -7.03
CA THR A 214 -14.14 -9.06 -6.16
C THR A 214 -14.19 -7.55 -5.95
N VAL A 215 -13.05 -6.85 -6.06
CA VAL A 215 -12.97 -5.39 -5.85
C VAL A 215 -13.95 -4.62 -6.76
N LYS A 216 -14.10 -5.02 -8.01
CA LYS A 216 -15.00 -4.38 -8.98
C LYS A 216 -16.48 -4.37 -8.59
N ASN A 217 -16.90 -5.30 -7.71
CA ASN A 217 -18.31 -5.41 -7.31
C ASN A 217 -18.82 -4.20 -6.51
N HIS A 218 -17.90 -3.40 -5.95
CA HIS A 218 -18.20 -2.20 -5.15
C HIS A 218 -17.87 -0.91 -5.87
N MET A 219 -17.45 -0.98 -7.14
CA MET A 219 -17.05 0.17 -7.93
C MET A 219 -18.04 0.44 -9.06
N SER A 220 -18.30 1.72 -9.36
CA SER A 220 -19.01 2.08 -10.58
C SER A 220 -18.05 2.11 -11.75
N LYS A 221 -18.18 1.13 -12.63
CA LYS A 221 -17.38 1.07 -13.87
C LYS A 221 -17.53 2.35 -14.70
N GLU A 222 -18.77 2.83 -14.86
CA GLU A 222 -19.06 4.03 -15.63
C GLU A 222 -18.36 5.27 -15.04
N VAL A 223 -18.47 5.49 -13.73
CA VAL A 223 -17.88 6.63 -13.04
C VAL A 223 -16.35 6.58 -13.11
N GLU A 224 -15.76 5.44 -12.80
CA GLU A 224 -14.28 5.33 -12.78
C GLU A 224 -13.70 5.46 -14.19
N LEU A 225 -14.30 4.83 -15.21
CA LEU A 225 -13.83 4.93 -16.59
C LEU A 225 -14.00 6.33 -17.16
N SER A 226 -15.08 7.04 -16.84
CA SER A 226 -15.30 8.42 -17.29
C SER A 226 -14.21 9.38 -16.76
N ARG A 227 -13.60 9.04 -15.63
CA ARG A 227 -12.51 9.79 -14.99
C ARG A 227 -11.11 9.29 -15.35
N GLY A 228 -11.01 8.20 -16.12
CA GLY A 228 -9.73 7.58 -16.46
C GLY A 228 -9.02 6.93 -15.27
N THR A 229 -9.80 6.48 -14.27
CA THR A 229 -9.27 5.85 -13.04
C THR A 229 -9.65 4.38 -12.96
N CYS A 230 -8.90 3.61 -12.21
CA CYS A 230 -9.21 2.23 -11.77
C CYS A 230 -9.58 1.23 -12.87
N PHE A 231 -9.31 1.51 -14.16
CA PHE A 231 -9.68 0.65 -15.28
C PHE A 231 -9.15 -0.79 -15.14
N GLN A 232 -7.99 -0.98 -14.50
CA GLN A 232 -7.39 -2.29 -14.24
C GLN A 232 -8.23 -3.18 -13.31
N HIS A 233 -9.13 -2.62 -12.51
CA HIS A 233 -10.04 -3.40 -11.66
C HIS A 233 -11.19 -4.03 -12.44
N PHE A 234 -11.45 -3.57 -13.67
CA PHE A 234 -12.51 -4.10 -14.53
C PHE A 234 -12.01 -5.12 -15.55
N TRP A 235 -10.72 -5.42 -15.53
CA TRP A 235 -10.14 -6.46 -16.37
C TRP A 235 -10.68 -7.84 -15.97
N ASP A 236 -10.71 -8.74 -16.94
CA ASP A 236 -10.90 -10.15 -16.66
C ASP A 236 -9.62 -10.82 -16.15
N LEU A 237 -9.72 -12.07 -15.72
CA LEU A 237 -8.58 -12.81 -15.19
C LEU A 237 -7.45 -12.99 -16.22
N GLY A 238 -7.80 -13.16 -17.50
CA GLY A 238 -6.83 -13.32 -18.59
C GLY A 238 -6.04 -12.05 -18.81
N GLU A 239 -6.71 -10.90 -18.84
CA GLU A 239 -6.09 -9.59 -18.95
C GLU A 239 -5.18 -9.28 -17.77
N MET A 240 -5.63 -9.56 -16.54
CA MET A 240 -4.82 -9.38 -15.33
C MET A 240 -3.55 -10.25 -15.34
N LYS A 241 -3.69 -11.54 -15.70
CA LYS A 241 -2.55 -12.45 -15.80
C LYS A 241 -1.59 -12.03 -16.91
N LYS A 242 -2.09 -11.56 -18.04
CA LYS A 242 -1.26 -11.04 -19.14
C LYS A 242 -0.43 -9.83 -18.69
N ASP A 243 -1.03 -8.89 -17.94
CA ASP A 243 -0.32 -7.74 -17.38
C ASP A 243 0.80 -8.19 -16.42
N TYR A 244 0.49 -9.07 -15.48
CA TYR A 244 1.47 -9.63 -14.55
C TYR A 244 2.64 -10.32 -15.25
N TYR A 245 2.37 -11.20 -16.21
CA TYR A 245 3.42 -11.90 -16.94
C TYR A 245 4.19 -10.99 -17.90
N SER A 246 3.59 -9.90 -18.38
CA SER A 246 4.30 -8.90 -19.18
C SER A 246 5.33 -8.15 -18.33
N LEU A 247 4.99 -7.81 -17.09
CA LEU A 247 5.91 -7.21 -16.12
C LEU A 247 7.10 -8.15 -15.84
N SER A 248 6.85 -9.46 -15.73
CA SER A 248 7.88 -10.45 -15.45
C SER A 248 8.84 -10.69 -16.64
N ARG A 249 8.38 -10.53 -17.88
CA ARG A 249 9.16 -10.75 -19.09
C ARG A 249 10.03 -9.55 -19.49
N ASN A 250 9.54 -8.35 -19.25
CA ASN A 250 10.18 -7.08 -19.62
C ASN A 250 10.98 -6.52 -18.45
N LEU A 251 11.83 -7.36 -17.82
CA LEU A 251 12.72 -6.93 -16.74
C LEU A 251 13.66 -5.81 -17.23
N PRO A 252 13.54 -4.57 -16.74
CA PRO A 252 14.53 -3.56 -17.05
C PRO A 252 15.89 -4.00 -16.48
N LEU A 253 16.96 -3.61 -17.16
CA LEU A 253 18.36 -3.85 -16.75
C LEU A 253 18.67 -3.36 -15.32
N ASN A 254 17.82 -2.53 -14.73
CA ASN A 254 17.95 -1.94 -13.40
C ASN A 254 17.15 -2.68 -12.31
N SER A 255 16.84 -3.96 -12.49
CA SER A 255 16.21 -4.74 -11.42
C SER A 255 17.13 -4.81 -10.20
N ILE A 256 16.60 -4.44 -9.02
CA ILE A 256 17.36 -4.48 -7.78
C ILE A 256 17.23 -5.88 -7.19
N GLU A 257 18.36 -6.57 -7.01
CA GLU A 257 18.41 -7.75 -6.15
C GLU A 257 18.43 -7.28 -4.71
N LEU A 258 17.28 -7.37 -4.03
CA LEU A 258 17.15 -7.01 -2.63
C LEU A 258 18.08 -7.81 -1.69
N GLY A 259 18.45 -9.02 -2.07
CA GLY A 259 19.29 -9.89 -1.25
C GLY A 259 20.70 -9.39 -0.97
N LYS A 260 21.17 -8.34 -1.68
CA LYS A 260 22.53 -7.79 -1.51
C LYS A 260 22.57 -6.41 -0.85
N SER A 261 21.43 -5.69 -0.79
CA SER A 261 21.44 -4.29 -0.34
C SER A 261 20.63 -4.01 0.93
N ILE A 262 19.85 -4.95 1.41
CA ILE A 262 18.98 -4.78 2.58
C ILE A 262 19.19 -5.96 3.50
N ASP A 263 19.80 -5.68 4.64
CA ASP A 263 19.88 -6.65 5.73
C ASP A 263 18.51 -6.76 6.42
N PHE A 264 17.72 -7.72 5.97
CA PHE A 264 16.41 -8.02 6.56
C PHE A 264 16.51 -8.55 8.00
N SER A 265 17.73 -8.87 8.49
CA SER A 265 17.94 -9.26 9.90
C SER A 265 17.72 -8.07 10.84
N VAL A 266 17.79 -6.83 10.31
CA VAL A 266 17.55 -5.58 11.04
C VAL A 266 16.10 -5.10 10.90
N SER A 267 15.32 -5.67 9.96
CA SER A 267 13.89 -5.38 9.92
C SER A 267 13.27 -5.85 11.23
N VAL A 268 12.63 -4.92 11.92
CA VAL A 268 12.01 -5.04 13.25
C VAL A 268 10.85 -6.06 13.23
N ILE A 269 11.17 -7.30 12.93
CA ILE A 269 10.31 -8.44 13.24
C ILE A 269 10.96 -9.11 14.44
N PRO A 270 10.31 -9.06 15.62
CA PRO A 270 10.81 -9.74 16.81
C PRO A 270 10.91 -11.25 16.58
#